data_325a1be6a5c093040755e95164075393
#
_entry.id   325a1be6a5c093040755e95164075393
#
_cell.length_a   1.000
_cell.length_b   1.000
_cell.length_c   1.000
_cell.angle_alpha   90.00
_cell.angle_beta   90.00
_cell.angle_gamma   90.00
#
_symmetry.space_group_name_H-M   'P 1'
#
loop_
_entity.id
_entity.type
_entity.pdbx_description
1 polymer ?
#
loop_
_entity_poly.entity_id
_entity_poly.type
_entity_poly.pdbx_seq_one_letter_code
_entity_poly.pdbx_strand_id
1 'polypeptide(L)'
;MDLNLVGLNHKTAPIEIREKFVFSHDMLSHVLNDLKSKTGAEALILSTCNRTEIYFKVKDPKEIYQWLATFNQIKFTELKKYLYMFSNQDCYVHACKVASGLDSMLIGETQIFGQMKQASQIAHLSGVQGKFINRFFQDVFRTAKLVRTKTQIGSIPDRKSVV
;
A
#
# COMPACT_ATOMS: atom_id res chain seq x y z
N MET A 1 -16.89 -6.64 -8.87
CA MET A 1 -15.44 -6.82 -8.68
C MET A 1 -15.01 -5.92 -7.54
N ASP A 2 -14.51 -6.53 -6.49
CA ASP A 2 -14.20 -5.82 -5.25
C ASP A 2 -12.81 -5.19 -5.26
N LEU A 3 -12.66 -4.13 -4.48
CA LEU A 3 -11.35 -3.60 -4.17
C LEU A 3 -10.78 -4.35 -2.98
N ASN A 4 -9.55 -4.81 -3.11
CA ASN A 4 -8.87 -5.61 -2.10
C ASN A 4 -7.51 -5.05 -1.79
N LEU A 5 -7.04 -5.39 -0.59
CA LEU A 5 -5.70 -5.11 -0.13
C LEU A 5 -5.09 -6.39 0.41
N VAL A 6 -3.86 -6.68 0.00
CA VAL A 6 -3.01 -7.67 0.67
C VAL A 6 -1.71 -6.98 1.06
N GLY A 7 -1.25 -7.25 2.27
CA GLY A 7 -0.02 -6.59 2.73
C GLY A 7 0.64 -7.28 3.90
N LEU A 8 1.83 -6.80 4.20
CA LEU A 8 2.57 -7.14 5.42
C LEU A 8 3.23 -5.88 5.95
N ASN A 9 3.44 -5.83 7.25
CA ASN A 9 4.06 -4.68 7.89
C ASN A 9 4.86 -5.09 9.13
N HIS A 10 5.39 -4.09 9.84
CA HIS A 10 6.22 -4.31 11.01
C HIS A 10 5.51 -5.06 12.15
N LYS A 11 4.17 -5.07 12.17
CA LYS A 11 3.39 -5.79 13.17
C LYS A 11 3.16 -7.26 12.79
N THR A 12 3.11 -7.55 11.50
CA THR A 12 2.73 -8.89 11.01
C THR A 12 3.91 -9.72 10.57
N ALA A 13 5.07 -9.10 10.27
CA ALA A 13 6.22 -9.80 9.72
C ALA A 13 7.53 -9.27 10.30
N PRO A 14 8.47 -10.17 10.63
CA PRO A 14 9.81 -9.74 11.06
C PRO A 14 10.58 -9.12 9.88
N ILE A 15 11.67 -8.43 10.20
CA ILE A 15 12.43 -7.70 9.19
C ILE A 15 12.96 -8.62 8.09
N GLU A 16 13.34 -9.85 8.44
CA GLU A 16 13.88 -10.83 7.49
C GLU A 16 12.86 -11.17 6.40
N ILE A 17 11.57 -11.18 6.76
CA ILE A 17 10.50 -11.42 5.80
C ILE A 17 10.19 -10.14 5.03
N ARG A 18 10.09 -9.00 5.72
CA ARG A 18 9.77 -7.72 5.07
C ARG A 18 10.77 -7.35 3.99
N GLU A 19 12.06 -7.60 4.23
CA GLU A 19 13.12 -7.29 3.26
C GLU A 19 12.93 -7.99 1.92
N LYS A 20 12.33 -9.19 1.93
CA LYS A 20 12.06 -9.94 0.70
C LYS A 20 10.98 -9.29 -0.17
N PHE A 21 10.18 -8.40 0.40
CA PHE A 21 9.03 -7.79 -0.27
C PHE A 21 9.21 -6.29 -0.50
N VAL A 22 10.39 -5.74 -0.22
CA VAL A 22 10.67 -4.34 -0.52
C VAL A 22 10.95 -4.21 -2.02
N PHE A 23 10.18 -3.36 -2.68
CA PHE A 23 10.36 -3.03 -4.09
C PHE A 23 10.87 -1.60 -4.20
N SER A 24 12.05 -1.40 -4.76
CA SER A 24 12.59 -0.07 -4.99
C SER A 24 11.75 0.67 -6.04
N HIS A 25 11.84 2.00 -6.04
CA HIS A 25 11.13 2.82 -7.01
C HIS A 25 11.43 2.40 -8.45
N ASP A 26 12.69 2.07 -8.73
CA ASP A 26 13.12 1.67 -10.07
C ASP A 26 12.50 0.35 -10.51
N MET A 27 12.14 -0.51 -9.56
CA MET A 27 11.55 -1.82 -9.84
C MET A 27 10.02 -1.78 -9.92
N LEU A 28 9.37 -0.81 -9.28
CA LEU A 28 7.92 -0.80 -9.14
C LEU A 28 7.18 -0.87 -10.47
N SER A 29 7.64 -0.13 -11.47
CA SER A 29 6.99 -0.16 -12.78
C SER A 29 7.03 -1.55 -13.40
N HIS A 30 8.19 -2.22 -13.32
CA HIS A 30 8.36 -3.58 -13.81
C HIS A 30 7.48 -4.57 -13.04
N VAL A 31 7.47 -4.46 -11.71
CA VAL A 31 6.68 -5.33 -10.84
C VAL A 31 5.19 -5.19 -11.14
N LEU A 32 4.70 -3.94 -11.28
CA LEU A 32 3.31 -3.67 -11.61
C LEU A 32 2.93 -4.23 -12.98
N ASN A 33 3.80 -4.08 -13.96
CA ASN A 33 3.55 -4.61 -15.31
C ASN A 33 3.52 -6.13 -15.32
N ASP A 34 4.39 -6.78 -14.56
CA ASP A 34 4.38 -8.23 -14.40
C ASP A 34 3.07 -8.70 -13.77
N LEU A 35 2.64 -8.02 -12.70
CA LEU A 35 1.37 -8.32 -12.03
C LEU A 35 0.20 -8.22 -13.00
N LYS A 36 0.10 -7.11 -13.71
CA LYS A 36 -0.98 -6.88 -14.66
C LYS A 36 -0.98 -7.89 -15.80
N SER A 37 0.19 -8.20 -16.36
CA SER A 37 0.28 -9.14 -17.48
C SER A 37 -0.13 -10.56 -17.10
N LYS A 38 0.14 -10.96 -15.86
CA LYS A 38 -0.17 -12.31 -15.39
C LYS A 38 -1.56 -12.46 -14.78
N THR A 39 -2.14 -11.40 -14.25
CA THR A 39 -3.42 -11.46 -13.53
C THR A 39 -4.52 -10.62 -14.14
N GLY A 40 -4.18 -9.66 -14.99
CA GLY A 40 -5.14 -8.70 -15.51
C GLY A 40 -5.58 -7.65 -14.50
N ALA A 41 -4.94 -7.60 -13.33
CA ALA A 41 -5.37 -6.73 -12.25
C ALA A 41 -5.04 -5.27 -12.51
N GLU A 42 -5.93 -4.40 -12.06
CA GLU A 42 -5.66 -3.01 -11.75
C GLU A 42 -5.00 -2.97 -10.37
N ALA A 43 -3.90 -2.24 -10.19
CA ALA A 43 -3.18 -2.29 -8.92
C ALA A 43 -2.37 -1.04 -8.63
N LEU A 44 -2.10 -0.86 -7.33
CA LEU A 44 -1.13 0.09 -6.79
C LEU A 44 -0.32 -0.64 -5.73
N ILE A 45 1.00 -0.48 -5.76
CA ILE A 45 1.89 -1.07 -4.75
C ILE A 45 2.54 0.04 -3.94
N LEU A 46 2.32 -0.01 -2.63
CA LEU A 46 3.03 0.83 -1.67
C LEU A 46 4.11 -0.02 -1.01
N SER A 47 5.37 0.35 -1.20
CA SER A 47 6.50 -0.39 -0.62
C SER A 47 7.42 0.57 0.11
N THR A 48 7.55 0.37 1.42
CA THR A 48 8.44 1.13 2.30
C THR A 48 9.25 0.15 3.14
N CYS A 49 10.15 0.66 3.98
CA CYS A 49 10.92 -0.21 4.89
C CYS A 49 10.03 -0.88 5.93
N ASN A 50 8.85 -0.35 6.21
CA ASN A 50 7.97 -0.84 7.27
C ASN A 50 6.77 -1.61 6.76
N ARG A 51 6.44 -1.51 5.48
CA ARG A 51 5.28 -2.19 4.90
C ARG A 51 5.39 -2.37 3.41
N THR A 52 4.73 -3.40 2.91
CA THR A 52 4.45 -3.58 1.49
C THR A 52 2.97 -3.92 1.37
N GLU A 53 2.25 -3.10 0.62
CA GLU A 53 0.80 -3.26 0.43
C GLU A 53 0.47 -3.22 -1.05
N ILE A 54 -0.38 -4.13 -1.49
CA ILE A 54 -0.91 -4.16 -2.84
C ILE A 54 -2.41 -3.92 -2.76
N TYR A 55 -2.83 -2.79 -3.31
CA TYR A 55 -4.25 -2.45 -3.50
C TYR A 55 -4.61 -2.87 -4.90
N PHE A 56 -5.64 -3.69 -5.05
CA PHE A 56 -5.89 -4.27 -6.36
C PHE A 56 -7.37 -4.54 -6.62
N LYS A 57 -7.69 -4.56 -7.89
CA LYS A 57 -9.01 -4.93 -8.38
C LYS A 57 -8.82 -6.01 -9.42
N VAL A 58 -9.33 -7.20 -9.15
CA VAL A 58 -9.19 -8.38 -9.99
C VAL A 58 -10.40 -9.28 -9.79
N LYS A 59 -10.66 -10.14 -10.76
CA LYS A 59 -11.80 -11.03 -10.71
C LYS A 59 -11.71 -12.04 -9.57
N ASP A 60 -10.51 -12.63 -9.35
CA ASP A 60 -10.27 -13.58 -8.28
C ASP A 60 -9.04 -13.15 -7.46
N PRO A 61 -9.21 -12.72 -6.20
CA PRO A 61 -8.10 -12.28 -5.37
C PRO A 61 -7.00 -13.32 -5.17
N LYS A 62 -7.31 -14.60 -5.28
CA LYS A 62 -6.32 -15.68 -5.13
C LYS A 62 -5.21 -15.57 -6.16
N GLU A 63 -5.50 -15.03 -7.34
CA GLU A 63 -4.49 -14.82 -8.37
C GLU A 63 -3.38 -13.90 -7.90
N ILE A 64 -3.74 -12.86 -7.13
CA ILE A 64 -2.76 -11.91 -6.59
C ILE A 64 -1.91 -12.58 -5.51
N TYR A 65 -2.53 -13.36 -4.64
CA TYR A 65 -1.80 -14.06 -3.57
C TYR A 65 -0.79 -15.04 -4.15
N GLN A 66 -1.20 -15.78 -5.16
CA GLN A 66 -0.31 -16.73 -5.85
C GLN A 66 0.79 -15.99 -6.62
N TRP A 67 0.44 -14.88 -7.27
CA TRP A 67 1.41 -14.06 -7.97
C TRP A 67 2.49 -13.55 -7.00
N LEU A 68 2.07 -13.05 -5.85
CA LEU A 68 2.99 -12.51 -4.84
C LEU A 68 3.95 -13.58 -4.33
N ALA A 69 3.42 -14.76 -4.03
CA ALA A 69 4.23 -15.89 -3.57
C ALA A 69 5.24 -16.33 -4.63
N THR A 70 4.79 -16.48 -5.87
CA THR A 70 5.64 -16.91 -6.99
C THR A 70 6.71 -15.87 -7.30
N PHE A 71 6.34 -14.59 -7.32
CA PHE A 71 7.27 -13.52 -7.63
C PHE A 71 8.44 -13.48 -6.64
N ASN A 72 8.16 -13.75 -5.37
CA ASN A 72 9.15 -13.72 -4.30
C ASN A 72 9.70 -15.11 -3.95
N GLN A 73 9.34 -16.13 -4.71
CA GLN A 73 9.85 -17.50 -4.56
C GLN A 73 9.64 -18.07 -3.15
N ILE A 74 8.47 -17.80 -2.57
CA ILE A 74 8.09 -18.32 -1.26
C ILE A 74 6.77 -19.06 -1.40
N LYS A 75 6.59 -20.15 -0.65
CA LYS A 75 5.34 -20.89 -0.66
C LYS A 75 4.23 -20.04 -0.04
N PHE A 76 3.06 -20.02 -0.67
CA PHE A 76 1.93 -19.24 -0.16
C PHE A 76 1.53 -19.69 1.24
N THR A 77 1.58 -20.98 1.53
CA THR A 77 1.26 -21.51 2.88
C THR A 77 2.14 -20.92 3.97
N GLU A 78 3.38 -20.58 3.63
CA GLU A 78 4.31 -19.93 4.54
C GLU A 78 4.07 -18.40 4.57
N LEU A 79 3.95 -17.78 3.42
CA LEU A 79 3.72 -16.36 3.28
C LEU A 79 2.44 -15.91 3.99
N LYS A 80 1.39 -16.70 3.90
CA LYS A 80 0.07 -16.42 4.45
C LYS A 80 0.11 -16.03 5.93
N LYS A 81 1.05 -16.56 6.69
CA LYS A 81 1.18 -16.28 8.12
C LYS A 81 1.47 -14.82 8.42
N TYR A 82 2.06 -14.12 7.47
CA TYR A 82 2.52 -12.74 7.64
C TYR A 82 1.60 -11.71 6.99
N LEU A 83 0.61 -12.17 6.21
CA LEU A 83 -0.24 -11.28 5.43
C LEU A 83 -1.49 -10.86 6.18
N TYR A 84 -1.89 -9.61 5.97
CA TYR A 84 -3.25 -9.16 6.26
C TYR A 84 -3.96 -8.87 4.95
N MET A 85 -5.28 -9.02 4.96
CA MET A 85 -6.12 -8.86 3.79
C MET A 85 -7.37 -8.09 4.19
N PHE A 86 -7.69 -7.06 3.40
CA PHE A 86 -8.90 -6.27 3.60
C PHE A 86 -9.63 -6.13 2.27
N SER A 87 -10.95 -5.95 2.35
CA SER A 87 -11.79 -5.76 1.17
C SER A 87 -12.72 -4.58 1.36
N ASN A 88 -13.02 -3.87 0.28
CA ASN A 88 -14.05 -2.82 0.21
C ASN A 88 -13.91 -1.77 1.31
N GLN A 89 -14.91 -1.65 2.19
CA GLN A 89 -14.91 -0.62 3.24
C GLN A 89 -13.70 -0.74 4.17
N ASP A 90 -13.35 -1.96 4.57
CA ASP A 90 -12.19 -2.19 5.45
C ASP A 90 -10.89 -1.78 4.75
N CYS A 91 -10.80 -2.02 3.45
CA CYS A 91 -9.67 -1.58 2.64
C CYS A 91 -9.57 -0.05 2.63
N TYR A 92 -10.70 0.64 2.45
CA TYR A 92 -10.74 2.10 2.46
C TYR A 92 -10.31 2.66 3.81
N VAL A 93 -10.86 2.12 4.90
CA VAL A 93 -10.52 2.57 6.25
C VAL A 93 -9.04 2.36 6.52
N HIS A 94 -8.50 1.20 6.15
CA HIS A 94 -7.07 0.92 6.32
C HIS A 94 -6.21 1.90 5.52
N ALA A 95 -6.55 2.14 4.26
CA ALA A 95 -5.80 3.07 3.41
C ALA A 95 -5.78 4.47 4.00
N CYS A 96 -6.90 4.93 4.55
CA CYS A 96 -6.98 6.24 5.20
C CYS A 96 -6.12 6.31 6.46
N LYS A 97 -6.11 5.24 7.25
CA LYS A 97 -5.25 5.17 8.45
C LYS A 97 -3.77 5.23 8.06
N VAL A 98 -3.38 4.51 7.03
CA VAL A 98 -2.00 4.53 6.55
C VAL A 98 -1.64 5.92 6.04
N ALA A 99 -2.45 6.47 5.15
CA ALA A 99 -2.18 7.78 4.53
C ALA A 99 -2.11 8.92 5.55
N SER A 100 -2.90 8.84 6.62
CA SER A 100 -2.90 9.86 7.69
C SER A 100 -1.83 9.62 8.75
N GLY A 101 -1.06 8.53 8.66
CA GLY A 101 0.02 8.23 9.59
C GLY A 101 -0.42 7.54 10.86
N LEU A 102 -1.69 7.14 10.96
CA LEU A 102 -2.22 6.50 12.17
C LEU A 102 -1.77 5.05 12.33
N ASP A 103 -1.37 4.41 11.24
CA ASP A 103 -0.92 3.01 11.22
C ASP A 103 0.61 2.88 11.11
N SER A 104 1.34 3.96 11.29
CA SER A 104 2.81 3.98 11.21
C SER A 104 3.43 3.57 12.54
N MET A 105 4.69 3.11 12.50
CA MET A 105 5.47 2.83 13.72
C MET A 105 5.55 4.06 14.60
N LEU A 106 5.68 5.22 13.97
CA LEU A 106 5.64 6.51 14.64
C LEU A 106 4.36 7.21 14.22
N ILE A 107 3.40 7.34 15.14
CA ILE A 107 2.12 7.98 14.86
C ILE A 107 2.33 9.42 14.42
N GLY A 108 1.68 9.79 13.31
CA GLY A 108 1.77 11.15 12.77
C GLY A 108 2.91 11.36 11.79
N GLU A 109 3.60 10.29 11.39
CA GLU A 109 4.64 10.37 10.38
C GLU A 109 4.07 10.96 9.09
N THR A 110 4.70 12.03 8.58
CA THR A 110 4.20 12.73 7.39
C THR A 110 4.69 12.11 6.08
N GLN A 111 5.81 11.37 6.13
CA GLN A 111 6.42 10.79 4.92
C GLN A 111 5.53 9.79 4.22
N ILE A 112 4.72 9.03 4.97
CA ILE A 112 3.89 7.97 4.39
C ILE A 112 2.84 8.53 3.42
N PHE A 113 2.30 9.72 3.68
CA PHE A 113 1.35 10.37 2.77
C PHE A 113 2.01 10.62 1.41
N GLY A 114 3.21 11.21 1.41
CA GLY A 114 3.97 11.48 0.19
C GLY A 114 4.37 10.21 -0.53
N GLN A 115 4.78 9.17 0.21
CA GLN A 115 5.14 7.88 -0.36
C GLN A 115 3.93 7.22 -1.04
N MET A 116 2.75 7.32 -0.45
CA MET A 116 1.54 6.78 -1.04
C MET A 116 1.15 7.54 -2.31
N LYS A 117 1.32 8.85 -2.33
CA LYS A 117 1.09 9.66 -3.55
C LYS A 117 2.07 9.28 -4.66
N GLN A 118 3.34 9.04 -4.34
CA GLN A 118 4.32 8.58 -5.31
C GLN A 118 3.96 7.20 -5.86
N ALA A 119 3.50 6.30 -4.99
CA ALA A 119 3.06 4.97 -5.41
C ALA A 119 1.91 5.07 -6.42
N SER A 120 0.95 5.96 -6.16
CA SER A 120 -0.17 6.20 -7.07
C SER A 120 0.32 6.74 -8.41
N GLN A 121 1.26 7.68 -8.40
CA GLN A 121 1.82 8.25 -9.61
C GLN A 121 2.55 7.19 -10.46
N ILE A 122 3.35 6.35 -9.82
CA ILE A 122 4.07 5.27 -10.51
C ILE A 122 3.08 4.30 -11.15
N ALA A 123 2.04 3.90 -10.42
CA ALA A 123 1.02 2.99 -10.92
C ALA A 123 0.26 3.59 -12.11
N HIS A 124 -0.03 4.87 -12.03
CA HIS A 124 -0.72 5.60 -13.12
C HIS A 124 0.17 5.68 -14.37
N LEU A 125 1.41 6.08 -14.20
CA LEU A 125 2.36 6.21 -15.33
C LEU A 125 2.69 4.86 -15.95
N SER A 126 2.63 3.78 -15.18
CA SER A 126 2.85 2.42 -15.67
C SER A 126 1.63 1.85 -16.40
N GLY A 127 0.50 2.56 -16.37
CA GLY A 127 -0.75 2.09 -17.00
C GLY A 127 -1.43 0.97 -16.23
N VAL A 128 -1.06 0.73 -14.99
CA VAL A 128 -1.63 -0.36 -14.17
C VAL A 128 -2.74 0.15 -13.26
N GLN A 129 -2.67 1.41 -12.81
CA GLN A 129 -3.74 2.01 -12.03
C GLN A 129 -4.82 2.52 -12.98
N GLY A 130 -5.99 1.88 -12.96
CA GLY A 130 -7.14 2.29 -13.76
C GLY A 130 -7.98 3.36 -13.07
N LYS A 131 -9.11 3.68 -13.67
CA LYS A 131 -9.99 4.77 -13.20
C LYS A 131 -10.52 4.51 -11.78
N PHE A 132 -10.85 3.26 -11.48
CA PHE A 132 -11.44 2.91 -10.18
C PHE A 132 -10.44 3.13 -9.03
N ILE A 133 -9.23 2.59 -9.18
CA ILE A 133 -8.21 2.75 -8.15
C ILE A 133 -7.76 4.22 -8.07
N ASN A 134 -7.68 4.91 -9.19
CA ASN A 134 -7.36 6.33 -9.19
C ASN A 134 -8.37 7.13 -8.34
N ARG A 135 -9.66 6.90 -8.55
CA ARG A 135 -10.72 7.57 -7.79
C ARG A 135 -10.66 7.21 -6.31
N PHE A 136 -10.42 5.93 -6.03
CA PHE A 136 -10.28 5.44 -4.66
C PHE A 136 -9.18 6.20 -3.92
N PHE A 137 -8.00 6.34 -4.50
CA PHE A 137 -6.89 7.02 -3.85
C PHE A 137 -7.08 8.53 -3.79
N GLN A 138 -7.78 9.14 -4.75
CA GLN A 138 -8.13 10.56 -4.62
C GLN A 138 -9.00 10.79 -3.37
N ASP A 139 -9.95 9.90 -3.10
CA ASP A 139 -10.77 9.98 -1.90
C ASP A 139 -9.94 9.73 -0.64
N VAL A 140 -9.04 8.75 -0.66
CA VAL A 140 -8.14 8.47 0.46
C VAL A 140 -7.29 9.68 0.78
N PHE A 141 -6.69 10.31 -0.22
CA PHE A 141 -5.83 11.48 -0.02
C PHE A 141 -6.60 12.67 0.53
N ARG A 142 -7.81 12.89 0.05
CA ARG A 142 -8.66 13.96 0.57
C ARG A 142 -9.02 13.74 2.02
N THR A 143 -9.43 12.52 2.37
CA THR A 143 -9.77 12.15 3.75
C THR A 143 -8.55 12.27 4.66
N ALA A 144 -7.39 11.78 4.22
CA ALA A 144 -6.16 11.86 5.00
C ALA A 144 -5.75 13.31 5.27
N LYS A 145 -5.90 14.20 4.30
CA LYS A 145 -5.63 15.63 4.49
C LYS A 145 -6.54 16.23 5.56
N LEU A 146 -7.83 15.88 5.52
CA LEU A 146 -8.78 16.37 6.52
C LEU A 146 -8.42 15.88 7.92
N VAL A 147 -8.07 14.60 8.04
CA VAL A 147 -7.67 14.02 9.33
C VAL A 147 -6.43 14.73 9.88
N ARG A 148 -5.41 14.93 9.05
CA ARG A 148 -4.18 15.59 9.46
C ARG A 148 -4.42 17.05 9.86
N THR A 149 -5.25 17.75 9.11
CA THR A 149 -5.57 19.15 9.39
C THR A 149 -6.36 19.29 10.69
N LYS A 150 -7.40 18.48 10.87
CA LYS A 150 -8.29 18.59 12.04
C LYS A 150 -7.65 18.10 13.32
N THR A 151 -6.79 17.08 13.24
CA THR A 151 -6.14 16.49 14.42
C THR A 151 -4.75 17.05 14.65
N GLN A 152 -4.18 17.77 13.67
CA GLN A 152 -2.81 18.32 13.70
C GLN A 152 -1.74 17.23 13.87
N ILE A 153 -2.06 15.99 13.53
CA ILE A 153 -1.12 14.87 13.64
C ILE A 153 0.16 15.16 12.85
N GLY A 154 0.02 15.67 11.62
CA GLY A 154 1.15 15.96 10.76
C GLY A 154 2.00 17.14 11.20
N SER A 155 1.52 17.99 12.11
CA SER A 155 2.24 19.18 12.57
C SER A 155 2.99 18.97 13.87
N ILE A 156 2.81 17.83 14.54
CA ILE A 156 3.45 17.56 15.84
C ILE A 156 4.98 17.67 15.79
N PRO A 157 5.67 17.09 14.78
CA PRO A 157 7.13 17.25 14.69
C PRO A 157 7.57 18.69 14.47
N ASP A 158 6.78 19.47 13.74
CA ASP A 158 7.13 20.85 13.38
C ASP A 158 7.06 21.78 14.57
N ARG A 159 6.23 21.48 15.56
CA ARG A 159 6.11 22.28 16.77
C ARG A 159 7.42 22.37 17.53
N LYS A 160 8.26 21.33 17.42
CA LYS A 160 9.55 21.30 18.09
C LYS A 160 10.54 22.30 17.49
N SER A 161 10.40 22.59 16.23
CA SER A 161 11.29 23.52 15.53
C SER A 161 10.87 24.97 15.68
N VAL A 162 9.63 25.21 16.07
CA VAL A 162 9.08 26.56 16.23
C VAL A 162 9.47 27.14 17.59
N VAL A 163 9.72 26.30 18.54
CA VAL A 163 10.15 26.70 19.89
C VAL A 163 11.64 26.98 19.92
#